data_885ba39a6cb27a29d0ae1b1efa53c4b6
#
_entry.id   885ba39a6cb27a29d0ae1b1efa53c4b6
#
_cell.length_a   1.000
_cell.length_b   1.000
_cell.length_c   1.000
_cell.angle_alpha   90.00
_cell.angle_beta   90.00
_cell.angle_gamma   90.00
#
_symmetry.space_group_name_H-M   'P 1'
#
loop_
_entity.id
_entity.type
_entity.pdbx_description
1 polymer ?
#
loop_
_entity_poly.entity_id
_entity_poly.type
_entity_poly.pdbx_seq_one_letter_code
_entity_poly.pdbx_strand_id
1 'polypeptide(L)'
;QQDVRLFSRDVIYQLVEEYDEYIEELERAQQQTVLDNITRPARFQILQDHVFRQNDPAVVGVEVLAGTLRRNANVAKFDGNEPVRVGNVKGIQEQGDDVDEARSGNRVSVAIDGPTVGRQIEEGDELWIELPEKHAKILEQELDDDIPVDELEALQMYLDKQRKRDPFWGK
;
A
#
# COMPACT_ATOMS: atom_id res chain seq x y z
N GLN A 1 48.13 2.10 -1.53
CA GLN A 1 48.73 2.89 -0.51
C GLN A 1 49.55 3.98 -1.04
N GLN A 2 50.48 3.64 -1.81
CA GLN A 2 51.26 4.63 -2.41
C GLN A 2 50.48 5.49 -3.32
N ASP A 3 49.36 5.01 -3.77
CA ASP A 3 48.47 5.75 -4.62
C ASP A 3 48.00 7.01 -3.97
N VAL A 4 47.90 7.02 -2.65
CA VAL A 4 47.47 8.22 -1.94
C VAL A 4 48.42 9.37 -2.23
N ARG A 5 49.67 9.07 -2.36
CA ARG A 5 50.64 10.11 -2.62
C ARG A 5 50.61 10.60 -4.04
N LEU A 6 50.05 9.81 -4.92
CA LEU A 6 49.90 10.18 -6.30
C LEU A 6 48.67 10.96 -6.58
N PHE A 7 47.80 11.06 -5.59
CA PHE A 7 46.54 11.78 -5.78
C PHE A 7 46.80 13.24 -6.04
N SER A 8 46.32 13.72 -7.15
CA SER A 8 46.23 15.12 -7.41
C SER A 8 44.92 15.66 -6.85
N ARG A 9 44.72 16.97 -6.95
CA ARG A 9 43.45 17.54 -6.53
C ARG A 9 42.27 16.94 -7.28
N ASP A 10 42.43 16.67 -8.56
CA ASP A 10 41.39 16.09 -9.39
C ASP A 10 40.94 14.73 -8.87
N VAL A 11 41.90 13.90 -8.46
CA VAL A 11 41.60 12.59 -7.94
C VAL A 11 40.85 12.69 -6.63
N ILE A 12 41.23 13.63 -5.77
CA ILE A 12 40.55 13.85 -4.51
C ILE A 12 39.09 14.26 -4.74
N TYR A 13 38.84 15.19 -5.66
CA TYR A 13 37.49 15.59 -6.01
C TYR A 13 36.67 14.44 -6.57
N GLN A 14 37.28 13.61 -7.38
CA GLN A 14 36.61 12.44 -7.94
C GLN A 14 36.18 11.47 -6.85
N LEU A 15 37.01 11.25 -5.84
CA LEU A 15 36.66 10.36 -4.71
C LEU A 15 35.48 10.90 -3.92
N VAL A 16 35.42 12.21 -3.73
CA VAL A 16 34.31 12.84 -3.01
C VAL A 16 33.01 12.68 -3.79
N GLU A 17 33.04 12.88 -5.10
CA GLU A 17 31.87 12.70 -5.94
C GLU A 17 31.38 11.26 -5.91
N GLU A 18 32.29 10.29 -5.99
CA GLU A 18 31.91 8.87 -5.90
C GLU A 18 31.29 8.52 -4.57
N TYR A 19 31.79 9.10 -3.49
CA TYR A 19 31.26 8.89 -2.16
C TYR A 19 29.83 9.43 -2.04
N ASP A 20 29.60 10.64 -2.57
CA ASP A 20 28.29 11.25 -2.55
C ASP A 20 27.29 10.42 -3.36
N GLU A 21 27.68 9.92 -4.52
CA GLU A 21 26.85 9.04 -5.32
C GLU A 21 26.50 7.75 -4.57
N TYR A 22 27.47 7.18 -3.87
CA TYR A 22 27.26 5.98 -3.08
C TYR A 22 26.24 6.21 -1.97
N ILE A 23 26.33 7.33 -1.27
CA ILE A 23 25.38 7.68 -0.21
C ILE A 23 23.98 7.86 -0.79
N GLU A 24 23.86 8.53 -1.92
CA GLU A 24 22.56 8.70 -2.59
C GLU A 24 21.95 7.36 -2.97
N GLU A 25 22.74 6.45 -3.47
CA GLU A 25 22.27 5.10 -3.81
C GLU A 25 21.80 4.34 -2.58
N LEU A 26 22.52 4.45 -1.47
CA LEU A 26 22.10 3.82 -0.21
C LEU A 26 20.79 4.38 0.29
N GLU A 27 20.61 5.69 0.22
CA GLU A 27 19.38 6.33 0.65
C GLU A 27 18.20 5.88 -0.21
N ARG A 28 18.39 5.82 -1.53
CA ARG A 28 17.35 5.32 -2.45
C ARG A 28 17.00 3.87 -2.18
N ALA A 29 18.00 3.04 -1.93
CA ALA A 29 17.79 1.64 -1.61
C ALA A 29 17.01 1.47 -0.31
N GLN A 30 17.31 2.28 0.70
CA GLN A 30 16.59 2.27 1.97
C GLN A 30 15.14 2.69 1.79
N GLN A 31 14.89 3.74 1.01
CA GLN A 31 13.53 4.19 0.72
C GLN A 31 12.76 3.13 -0.03
N GLN A 32 13.37 2.49 -1.00
CA GLN A 32 12.72 1.42 -1.76
C GLN A 32 12.38 0.24 -0.86
N THR A 33 13.25 -0.11 0.07
CA THR A 33 13.00 -1.18 1.02
C THR A 33 11.80 -0.85 1.92
N VAL A 34 11.72 0.40 2.38
CA VAL A 34 10.58 0.86 3.18
C VAL A 34 9.30 0.78 2.36
N LEU A 35 9.33 1.26 1.11
CA LEU A 35 8.16 1.21 0.22
C LEU A 35 7.71 -0.22 -0.05
N ASP A 36 8.64 -1.16 -0.18
CA ASP A 36 8.31 -2.56 -0.44
C ASP A 36 7.64 -3.24 0.76
N ASN A 37 8.02 -2.82 1.97
CA ASN A 37 7.55 -3.45 3.20
C ASN A 37 6.40 -2.71 3.89
N ILE A 38 6.12 -1.48 3.48
CA ILE A 38 5.06 -0.70 4.08
C ILE A 38 3.71 -1.09 3.48
N THR A 39 2.65 -1.00 4.29
CA THR A 39 1.30 -1.24 3.79
C THR A 39 0.90 -0.13 2.83
N ARG A 40 0.52 -0.50 1.61
CA ARG A 40 0.09 0.46 0.60
C ARG A 40 -1.36 0.83 0.78
N PRO A 41 -1.71 2.11 0.73
CA PRO A 41 -3.11 2.52 0.80
C PRO A 41 -3.89 2.01 -0.41
N ALA A 42 -5.10 1.54 -0.17
CA ALA A 42 -5.98 1.15 -1.26
C ALA A 42 -7.44 1.21 -0.82
N ARG A 43 -8.29 1.56 -1.75
CA ARG A 43 -9.74 1.56 -1.59
C ARG A 43 -10.33 0.82 -2.79
N PHE A 44 -11.21 -0.12 -2.54
CA PHE A 44 -11.81 -0.90 -3.61
C PHE A 44 -13.26 -1.21 -3.27
N GLN A 45 -14.04 -1.54 -4.29
CA GLN A 45 -15.47 -1.79 -4.16
C GLN A 45 -15.80 -3.18 -4.70
N ILE A 46 -16.63 -3.90 -3.96
CA ILE A 46 -17.12 -5.22 -4.40
C ILE A 46 -18.16 -4.97 -5.50
N LEU A 47 -17.95 -5.57 -6.66
CA LEU A 47 -18.85 -5.45 -7.79
C LEU A 47 -20.09 -6.32 -7.59
N GLN A 48 -21.24 -5.83 -8.06
CA GLN A 48 -22.48 -6.60 -7.99
C GLN A 48 -22.41 -7.78 -8.96
N ASP A 49 -23.04 -8.89 -8.54
CA ASP A 49 -23.08 -10.14 -9.33
C ASP A 49 -21.70 -10.75 -9.60
N HIS A 50 -20.70 -10.38 -8.80
CA HIS A 50 -19.34 -10.88 -8.92
C HIS A 50 -18.90 -11.60 -7.65
N VAL A 51 -19.78 -12.36 -7.02
CA VAL A 51 -19.43 -13.21 -5.89
C VAL A 51 -19.26 -14.63 -6.41
N PHE A 52 -18.03 -15.11 -6.41
CA PHE A 52 -17.71 -16.44 -6.93
C PHE A 52 -17.67 -17.49 -5.82
N ARG A 53 -17.42 -17.06 -4.59
CA ARG A 53 -17.42 -17.92 -3.42
C ARG A 53 -17.76 -17.07 -2.19
N GLN A 54 -18.65 -17.57 -1.35
CA GLN A 54 -19.12 -16.76 -0.21
C GLN A 54 -18.18 -16.78 0.98
N ASN A 55 -17.44 -17.87 1.20
CA ASN A 55 -16.55 -17.98 2.34
C ASN A 55 -15.45 -19.01 2.07
N ASP A 56 -14.48 -19.08 2.98
CA ASP A 56 -13.41 -20.08 3.07
C ASP A 56 -12.49 -20.23 1.83
N PRO A 57 -11.94 -19.21 1.25
CA PRO A 57 -12.11 -17.76 1.44
C PRO A 57 -13.25 -17.20 0.61
N ALA A 58 -13.70 -16.01 0.93
CA ALA A 58 -14.63 -15.30 0.06
C ALA A 58 -13.90 -14.88 -1.22
N VAL A 59 -14.47 -15.17 -2.38
CA VAL A 59 -13.91 -14.77 -3.66
C VAL A 59 -14.89 -13.87 -4.36
N VAL A 60 -14.49 -12.62 -4.56
CA VAL A 60 -15.36 -11.58 -5.11
C VAL A 60 -14.63 -10.79 -6.18
N GLY A 61 -15.39 -10.31 -7.16
CA GLY A 61 -14.86 -9.35 -8.11
C GLY A 61 -14.89 -7.96 -7.52
N VAL A 62 -13.80 -7.23 -7.63
CA VAL A 62 -13.68 -5.88 -7.11
C VAL A 62 -13.11 -4.93 -8.16
N GLU A 63 -13.43 -3.66 -8.01
CA GLU A 63 -12.78 -2.60 -8.76
C GLU A 63 -11.94 -1.77 -7.80
N VAL A 64 -10.67 -1.61 -8.09
CA VAL A 64 -9.78 -0.78 -7.28
C VAL A 64 -10.08 0.68 -7.61
N LEU A 65 -10.58 1.42 -6.63
CA LEU A 65 -11.00 2.81 -6.81
C LEU A 65 -9.83 3.78 -6.63
N ALA A 66 -8.93 3.47 -5.73
CA ALA A 66 -7.73 4.28 -5.49
C ALA A 66 -6.67 3.43 -4.83
N GLY A 67 -5.41 3.71 -5.14
CA GLY A 67 -4.27 3.06 -4.51
C GLY A 67 -3.86 1.76 -5.17
N THR A 68 -3.08 0.98 -4.43
CA THR A 68 -2.55 -0.30 -4.88
C THR A 68 -2.98 -1.41 -3.92
N LEU A 69 -3.78 -2.34 -4.43
CA LEU A 69 -4.23 -3.50 -3.66
C LEU A 69 -3.19 -4.60 -3.78
N ARG A 70 -2.68 -5.07 -2.65
CA ARG A 70 -1.64 -6.13 -2.61
C ARG A 70 -2.12 -7.34 -1.85
N ARG A 71 -1.51 -8.49 -2.15
CA ARG A 71 -1.75 -9.71 -1.38
C ARG A 71 -1.21 -9.56 0.04
N ASN A 72 -1.76 -10.35 0.94
CA ASN A 72 -1.41 -10.38 2.36
C ASN A 72 -1.74 -9.09 3.13
N ALA A 73 -2.48 -8.18 2.51
CA ALA A 73 -2.93 -6.96 3.17
C ALA A 73 -4.20 -7.24 3.99
N ASN A 74 -4.34 -6.57 5.11
CA ASN A 74 -5.54 -6.67 5.92
C ASN A 74 -6.63 -5.77 5.34
N VAL A 75 -7.84 -6.30 5.26
CA VAL A 75 -8.99 -5.58 4.71
C VAL A 75 -9.85 -5.09 5.84
N ALA A 76 -10.26 -3.84 5.76
CA ALA A 76 -11.14 -3.21 6.73
C ALA A 76 -12.34 -2.57 6.04
N LYS A 77 -13.45 -2.54 6.77
CA LYS A 77 -14.64 -1.80 6.38
C LYS A 77 -14.89 -0.75 7.45
N PHE A 78 -15.16 0.48 7.05
CA PHE A 78 -15.43 1.54 8.02
C PHE A 78 -16.87 1.45 8.53
N ASP A 79 -16.98 1.36 9.86
CA ASP A 79 -18.25 1.52 10.55
C ASP A 79 -18.27 2.96 11.08
N GLY A 80 -18.92 3.85 10.31
CA GLY A 80 -18.78 5.28 10.54
C GLY A 80 -17.35 5.71 10.22
N ASN A 81 -16.60 6.11 11.25
CA ASN A 81 -15.21 6.53 11.09
C ASN A 81 -14.22 5.55 11.72
N GLU A 82 -14.70 4.38 12.16
CA GLU A 82 -13.86 3.35 12.77
C GLU A 82 -13.62 2.22 11.79
N PRO A 83 -12.36 1.87 11.51
CA PRO A 83 -12.08 0.72 10.65
C PRO A 83 -12.27 -0.58 11.42
N VAL A 84 -13.02 -1.49 10.84
CA VAL A 84 -13.24 -2.82 11.42
C VAL A 84 -12.60 -3.83 10.47
N ARG A 85 -11.62 -4.58 10.96
CA ARG A 85 -10.96 -5.59 10.16
C ARG A 85 -11.95 -6.69 9.80
N VAL A 86 -12.12 -6.95 8.51
CA VAL A 86 -13.01 -7.99 8.03
C VAL A 86 -12.28 -9.22 7.50
N GLY A 87 -11.04 -9.06 7.08
CA GLY A 87 -10.28 -10.20 6.57
C GLY A 87 -8.90 -9.83 6.05
N ASN A 88 -8.34 -10.74 5.28
CA ASN A 88 -7.00 -10.60 4.72
C ASN A 88 -7.03 -11.04 3.25
N VAL A 89 -6.33 -10.32 2.39
CA VAL A 89 -6.24 -10.67 0.96
C VAL A 89 -5.30 -11.86 0.80
N LYS A 90 -5.85 -13.01 0.41
CA LYS A 90 -5.06 -14.21 0.16
C LYS A 90 -4.50 -14.25 -1.25
N GLY A 91 -5.24 -13.77 -2.21
CA GLY A 91 -4.81 -13.81 -3.59
C GLY A 91 -5.60 -12.84 -4.44
N ILE A 92 -5.01 -12.48 -5.56
CA ILE A 92 -5.61 -11.58 -6.54
C ILE A 92 -5.45 -12.25 -7.90
N GLN A 93 -6.53 -12.29 -8.68
CA GLN A 93 -6.49 -12.81 -10.04
C GLN A 93 -7.00 -11.78 -11.02
N GLU A 94 -6.28 -11.59 -12.09
CA GLU A 94 -6.68 -10.74 -13.19
C GLU A 94 -6.81 -11.61 -14.44
N GLN A 95 -8.03 -11.70 -14.97
CA GLN A 95 -8.34 -12.51 -16.15
C GLN A 95 -7.88 -13.97 -16.02
N GLY A 96 -8.02 -14.52 -14.80
CA GLY A 96 -7.65 -15.91 -14.53
C GLY A 96 -6.20 -16.14 -14.13
N ASP A 97 -5.37 -15.11 -14.21
CA ASP A 97 -3.96 -15.22 -13.84
C ASP A 97 -3.72 -14.63 -12.45
N ASP A 98 -2.91 -15.31 -11.65
CA ASP A 98 -2.52 -14.80 -10.33
C ASP A 98 -1.61 -13.59 -10.49
N VAL A 99 -1.93 -12.51 -9.78
CA VAL A 99 -1.10 -11.31 -9.76
C VAL A 99 -0.81 -10.91 -8.31
N ASP A 100 0.30 -10.19 -8.12
CA ASP A 100 0.70 -9.79 -6.77
C ASP A 100 0.02 -8.50 -6.32
N GLU A 101 -0.41 -7.67 -7.26
CA GLU A 101 -1.06 -6.41 -6.94
C GLU A 101 -2.02 -5.99 -8.05
N ALA A 102 -2.95 -5.11 -7.69
CA ALA A 102 -3.87 -4.47 -8.62
C ALA A 102 -3.89 -2.98 -8.34
N ARG A 103 -3.90 -2.19 -9.40
CA ARG A 103 -3.87 -0.72 -9.31
C ARG A 103 -5.24 -0.13 -9.56
N SER A 104 -5.37 1.16 -9.24
CA SER A 104 -6.62 1.87 -9.46
C SER A 104 -7.11 1.74 -10.90
N GLY A 105 -8.41 1.55 -11.06
CA GLY A 105 -9.03 1.33 -12.35
C GLY A 105 -9.10 -0.13 -12.78
N ASN A 106 -8.34 -1.02 -12.16
CA ASN A 106 -8.37 -2.44 -12.50
C ASN A 106 -9.53 -3.15 -11.83
N ARG A 107 -10.12 -4.09 -12.55
CA ARG A 107 -11.13 -5.00 -12.02
C ARG A 107 -10.51 -6.37 -11.91
N VAL A 108 -10.51 -6.91 -10.70
CA VAL A 108 -9.83 -8.17 -10.40
C VAL A 108 -10.70 -9.01 -9.49
N SER A 109 -10.41 -10.30 -9.42
CA SER A 109 -11.01 -11.19 -8.43
C SER A 109 -10.09 -11.29 -7.25
N VAL A 110 -10.64 -11.15 -6.05
CA VAL A 110 -9.87 -11.17 -4.81
C VAL A 110 -10.39 -12.26 -3.91
N ALA A 111 -9.48 -13.07 -3.39
CA ALA A 111 -9.78 -14.06 -2.35
C ALA A 111 -9.49 -13.42 -1.01
N ILE A 112 -10.52 -13.29 -0.18
CA ILE A 112 -10.40 -12.64 1.14
C ILE A 112 -10.70 -13.70 2.19
N ASP A 113 -9.71 -13.96 3.04
CA ASP A 113 -9.87 -14.93 4.13
C ASP A 113 -10.47 -14.22 5.35
N GLY A 114 -11.49 -14.81 5.93
CA GLY A 114 -12.13 -14.34 7.15
C GLY A 114 -13.60 -13.98 7.00
N PRO A 115 -14.03 -13.13 6.05
CA PRO A 115 -15.42 -12.71 5.99
C PRO A 115 -16.29 -13.70 5.23
N THR A 116 -17.60 -13.64 5.49
CA THR A 116 -18.62 -14.31 4.70
C THR A 116 -19.43 -13.25 3.97
N VAL A 117 -19.59 -13.41 2.66
CA VAL A 117 -20.40 -12.49 1.87
C VAL A 117 -21.85 -12.61 2.32
N GLY A 118 -22.47 -11.46 2.56
CA GLY A 118 -23.80 -11.39 3.14
C GLY A 118 -23.79 -11.19 4.65
N ARG A 119 -22.61 -11.19 5.27
CA ARG A 119 -22.46 -10.93 6.70
C ARG A 119 -21.53 -9.76 6.94
N GLN A 120 -20.20 -10.01 6.95
CA GLN A 120 -19.22 -8.95 7.18
C GLN A 120 -19.04 -8.05 5.97
N ILE A 121 -19.22 -8.61 4.78
CA ILE A 121 -19.12 -7.86 3.52
C ILE A 121 -20.31 -8.20 2.63
N GLU A 122 -20.67 -7.26 1.75
CA GLU A 122 -21.78 -7.42 0.81
C GLU A 122 -21.38 -6.84 -0.54
N GLU A 123 -22.14 -7.22 -1.57
CA GLU A 123 -21.96 -6.63 -2.90
C GLU A 123 -22.19 -5.12 -2.82
N GLY A 124 -21.33 -4.36 -3.50
CA GLY A 124 -21.41 -2.90 -3.50
C GLY A 124 -20.69 -2.22 -2.37
N ASP A 125 -20.18 -2.98 -1.40
CA ASP A 125 -19.45 -2.40 -0.27
C ASP A 125 -18.11 -1.85 -0.71
N GLU A 126 -17.74 -0.70 -0.15
CA GLU A 126 -16.38 -0.18 -0.26
C GLU A 126 -15.53 -0.75 0.86
N LEU A 127 -14.39 -1.28 0.48
CA LEU A 127 -13.44 -1.85 1.41
C LEU A 127 -12.12 -1.10 1.30
N TRP A 128 -11.36 -1.12 2.39
CA TRP A 128 -10.10 -0.41 2.51
C TRP A 128 -9.03 -1.37 2.97
N ILE A 129 -7.78 -1.09 2.63
CA ILE A 129 -6.66 -1.76 3.25
C ILE A 129 -6.41 -1.08 4.58
N GLU A 130 -6.42 -1.88 5.65
CA GLU A 130 -6.16 -1.36 6.99
C GLU A 130 -4.72 -0.90 7.10
N LEU A 131 -4.54 0.38 7.44
CA LEU A 131 -3.22 0.97 7.59
C LEU A 131 -2.86 1.03 9.08
N PRO A 132 -1.75 0.38 9.48
CA PRO A 132 -1.22 0.61 10.82
C PRO A 132 -0.88 2.08 10.98
N GLU A 133 -1.12 2.64 12.16
CA GLU A 133 -0.87 4.05 12.42
C GLU A 133 0.56 4.45 12.10
N LYS A 134 1.52 3.60 12.44
CA LYS A 134 2.94 3.82 12.15
C LYS A 134 3.20 3.93 10.65
N HIS A 135 2.58 3.05 9.86
CA HIS A 135 2.73 3.08 8.41
C HIS A 135 2.07 4.32 7.81
N ALA A 136 0.90 4.68 8.28
CA ALA A 136 0.21 5.88 7.81
C ALA A 136 1.03 7.14 8.08
N LYS A 137 1.65 7.21 9.24
CA LYS A 137 2.52 8.32 9.60
C LYS A 137 3.73 8.42 8.66
N ILE A 138 4.38 7.29 8.39
CA ILE A 138 5.52 7.26 7.48
C ILE A 138 5.10 7.68 6.08
N LEU A 139 3.98 7.17 5.60
CA LEU A 139 3.47 7.50 4.27
C LEU A 139 3.18 8.99 4.12
N GLU A 140 2.55 9.58 5.12
CA GLU A 140 2.18 10.99 5.05
C GLU A 140 3.38 11.92 5.24
N GLN A 141 4.27 11.60 6.18
CA GLN A 141 5.33 12.52 6.58
C GLN A 141 6.64 12.32 5.83
N GLU A 142 6.92 11.11 5.39
CA GLU A 142 8.22 10.78 4.80
C GLU A 142 8.14 10.34 3.34
N LEU A 143 7.02 9.78 2.91
CA LEU A 143 6.89 9.17 1.59
C LEU A 143 5.80 9.80 0.73
N ASP A 144 5.24 10.92 1.14
CA ASP A 144 4.13 11.54 0.41
C ASP A 144 4.48 11.91 -1.04
N ASP A 145 5.75 12.25 -1.29
CA ASP A 145 6.22 12.55 -2.65
C ASP A 145 6.67 11.31 -3.42
N ASP A 146 6.79 10.17 -2.74
CA ASP A 146 7.34 8.94 -3.32
C ASP A 146 6.26 7.93 -3.71
N ILE A 147 5.01 8.20 -3.40
CA ILE A 147 3.89 7.32 -3.75
C ILE A 147 3.04 7.95 -4.84
N PRO A 148 2.37 7.12 -5.67
CA PRO A 148 1.47 7.64 -6.71
C PRO A 148 0.35 8.48 -6.13
N VAL A 149 -0.18 9.39 -6.94
CA VAL A 149 -1.24 10.32 -6.53
C VAL A 149 -2.48 9.58 -6.05
N ASP A 150 -2.85 8.48 -6.68
CA ASP A 150 -4.00 7.69 -6.29
C ASP A 150 -3.82 7.00 -4.94
N GLU A 151 -2.60 6.57 -4.62
CA GLU A 151 -2.31 6.05 -3.28
C GLU A 151 -2.36 7.16 -2.24
N LEU A 152 -1.87 8.33 -2.57
CA LEU A 152 -1.95 9.48 -1.68
C LEU A 152 -3.41 9.87 -1.44
N GLU A 153 -4.25 9.83 -2.46
CA GLU A 153 -5.68 10.09 -2.33
C GLU A 153 -6.34 9.10 -1.37
N ALA A 154 -6.07 7.81 -1.53
CA ALA A 154 -6.61 6.78 -0.63
C ALA A 154 -6.10 7.01 0.80
N LEU A 155 -4.83 7.34 0.96
CA LEU A 155 -4.25 7.65 2.26
C LEU A 155 -4.95 8.82 2.92
N GLN A 156 -5.15 9.91 2.21
CA GLN A 156 -5.79 11.11 2.77
C GLN A 156 -7.22 10.82 3.21
N MET A 157 -7.98 10.06 2.42
CA MET A 157 -9.33 9.67 2.80
C MET A 157 -9.34 8.81 4.05
N TYR A 158 -8.39 7.87 4.16
CA TYR A 158 -8.25 7.02 5.33
C TYR A 158 -7.91 7.85 6.56
N LEU A 159 -6.96 8.75 6.44
CA LEU A 159 -6.55 9.64 7.53
C LEU A 159 -7.69 10.55 7.96
N ASP A 160 -8.45 11.09 7.02
CA ASP A 160 -9.58 11.96 7.34
C ASP A 160 -10.62 11.23 8.19
N LYS A 161 -10.92 9.99 7.83
CA LYS A 161 -11.87 9.19 8.60
C LYS A 161 -11.34 8.89 10.00
N GLN A 162 -10.06 8.51 10.11
CA GLN A 162 -9.46 8.21 11.40
C GLN A 162 -9.36 9.44 12.28
N ARG A 163 -9.04 10.60 11.71
CA ARG A 163 -8.87 11.85 12.44
C ARG A 163 -10.17 12.50 12.86
N LYS A 164 -11.29 12.10 12.27
CA LYS A 164 -12.59 12.50 12.79
C LYS A 164 -12.86 11.86 14.15
N ARG A 165 -12.34 10.68 14.37
CA ARG A 165 -12.47 9.96 15.65
C ARG A 165 -11.36 10.35 16.63
N ASP A 166 -10.12 10.45 16.12
CA ASP A 166 -8.95 10.81 16.91
C ASP A 166 -8.10 11.80 16.10
N PRO A 167 -8.19 13.12 16.41
CA PRO A 167 -7.49 14.14 15.61
C PRO A 167 -5.98 13.99 15.56
N PHE A 168 -5.40 13.23 16.47
CA PHE A 168 -3.95 13.02 16.52
C PHE A 168 -3.52 11.70 15.88
N TRP A 169 -4.44 10.96 15.32
CA TRP A 169 -4.12 9.67 14.73
C TRP A 169 -3.13 9.83 13.57
N GLY A 170 -2.02 9.08 13.63
CA GLY A 170 -1.00 9.13 12.59
C GLY A 170 -0.13 10.37 12.59
N LYS A 171 -0.12 11.14 13.66
CA LYS A 171 0.70 12.35 13.75
C LYS A 171 1.91 12.19 14.64
#